data_6652963481f9d16bc0f3471e320861a8
#
_entry.id   6652963481f9d16bc0f3471e320861a8
#
_cell.length_a   1.000
_cell.length_b   1.000
_cell.length_c   1.000
_cell.angle_alpha   90.00
_cell.angle_beta   90.00
_cell.angle_gamma   90.00
#
_symmetry.space_group_name_H-M   'P 1'
#
loop_
_entity.id
_entity.type
_entity.pdbx_description
1 polymer ?
#
loop_
_entity_poly.entity_id
_entity_poly.type
_entity_poly.pdbx_seq_one_letter_code
_entity_poly.pdbx_strand_id
1 'polypeptide(L)'
;MNNLRYWIWFTQAIGYCTTKAKQLTFLYNSIEEFYLGGESEWRLSGLFNNKEIEKMSKIPLDISDEIIGKCITYFYDTVCIDSPEYPKCLFDIDDPPAVLYISGALPDIDDRMSIAVIGTRKASMYGIKSSYNMAYQLSKAGVTIISGGALGVDCSSHLGTLAADGVTICVLGCGINYDYLRENAKMRSDITFKGAVISEYPPDTEPKSYHFPQRNRIISALSDGILVIEAGSRSGSLITVNSALEQDASKKIFALAGPVDSHFDGSNKLIKNKVATMVTDYKDIIDAFDNVYVTTELDVSAQPSDDVIDVIPIKGKPPENINGLKTYDLSEVPQHKENLNLSEDEKSVYYAINYEPVHIDKISEITNLPVFKILPIITTLELRGLIKCVQGRSYRLI
;
A
#
# COMPACT_ATOMS: atom_id res chain seq x y z
N MET A 1 -20.74 -7.48 10.54
CA MET A 1 -20.94 -6.05 10.13
C MET A 1 -21.16 -5.09 11.30
N ASN A 2 -21.73 -5.51 12.43
CA ASN A 2 -22.01 -4.58 13.54
C ASN A 2 -20.75 -3.95 14.15
N ASN A 3 -19.67 -4.70 14.36
CA ASN A 3 -18.48 -4.21 15.05
C ASN A 3 -17.73 -3.10 14.29
N LEU A 4 -17.71 -3.11 12.96
CA LEU A 4 -17.04 -2.10 12.13
C LEU A 4 -17.48 -0.67 12.48
N ARG A 5 -18.77 -0.43 12.63
CA ARG A 5 -19.34 0.87 12.94
C ARG A 5 -18.81 1.42 14.26
N TYR A 6 -18.68 0.56 15.26
CA TYR A 6 -18.20 0.96 16.60
C TYR A 6 -16.68 1.09 16.65
N TRP A 7 -15.92 0.28 15.90
CA TRP A 7 -14.48 0.45 15.77
C TRP A 7 -14.11 1.75 15.03
N ILE A 8 -14.85 2.12 14.00
CA ILE A 8 -14.67 3.42 13.33
C ILE A 8 -14.96 4.56 14.31
N TRP A 9 -16.10 4.52 15.01
CA TRP A 9 -16.42 5.50 16.06
C TRP A 9 -15.28 5.60 17.08
N PHE A 10 -14.76 4.49 17.55
CA PHE A 10 -13.65 4.45 18.49
C PHE A 10 -12.42 5.18 17.96
N THR A 11 -12.01 4.93 16.71
CA THR A 11 -10.87 5.60 16.09
C THR A 11 -11.07 7.10 15.95
N GLN A 12 -12.31 7.56 15.69
CA GLN A 12 -12.63 8.98 15.60
C GLN A 12 -12.61 9.67 16.98
N ALA A 13 -13.03 8.98 18.02
CA ALA A 13 -13.08 9.52 19.38
C ALA A 13 -11.69 9.51 20.05
N ILE A 14 -10.95 8.42 19.94
CA ILE A 14 -9.69 8.20 20.68
C ILE A 14 -8.48 8.52 19.80
N GLY A 15 -8.56 8.27 18.51
CA GLY A 15 -7.44 8.40 17.55
C GLY A 15 -6.79 7.07 17.22
N TYR A 16 -5.62 7.16 16.61
CA TYR A 16 -4.85 6.04 16.10
C TYR A 16 -3.63 5.78 16.98
N CYS A 17 -2.89 4.68 16.73
CA CYS A 17 -1.68 4.32 17.50
C CYS A 17 -1.95 4.27 19.02
N THR A 18 -2.91 3.49 19.43
CA THR A 18 -3.29 3.33 20.83
C THR A 18 -3.37 1.85 21.20
N THR A 19 -2.82 1.50 22.35
CA THR A 19 -2.92 0.15 22.93
C THR A 19 -4.35 -0.22 23.34
N LYS A 20 -5.23 0.77 23.44
CA LYS A 20 -6.58 0.60 24.00
C LYS A 20 -7.48 -0.26 23.12
N ALA A 21 -7.31 -0.21 21.78
CA ALA A 21 -8.08 -1.07 20.89
C ALA A 21 -7.87 -2.55 21.24
N LYS A 22 -6.61 -2.96 21.37
CA LYS A 22 -6.25 -4.34 21.77
C LYS A 22 -6.75 -4.68 23.18
N GLN A 23 -6.63 -3.75 24.12
CA GLN A 23 -7.13 -3.95 25.50
C GLN A 23 -8.64 -4.17 25.53
N LEU A 24 -9.40 -3.46 24.69
CA LEU A 24 -10.86 -3.64 24.61
C LEU A 24 -11.25 -5.03 24.11
N THR A 25 -10.51 -5.63 23.19
CA THR A 25 -10.80 -6.99 22.70
C THR A 25 -10.62 -8.06 23.78
N PHE A 26 -9.85 -7.79 24.85
CA PHE A 26 -9.69 -8.68 25.98
C PHE A 26 -10.71 -8.45 27.09
N LEU A 27 -11.26 -7.24 27.19
CA LEU A 27 -12.16 -6.85 28.28
C LEU A 27 -13.63 -7.06 27.92
N TYR A 28 -13.99 -7.00 26.66
CA TYR A 28 -15.37 -7.05 26.18
C TYR A 28 -15.54 -8.12 25.10
N ASN A 29 -16.73 -8.74 25.05
CA ASN A 29 -17.06 -9.70 24.00
C ASN A 29 -17.22 -9.02 22.62
N SER A 30 -17.58 -7.74 22.62
CA SER A 30 -17.66 -6.91 21.40
C SER A 30 -17.45 -5.43 21.73
N ILE A 31 -16.98 -4.68 20.75
CA ILE A 31 -16.89 -3.22 20.86
C ILE A 31 -18.29 -2.56 20.94
N GLU A 32 -19.34 -3.21 20.43
CA GLU A 32 -20.73 -2.78 20.56
C GLU A 32 -21.19 -2.78 22.03
N GLU A 33 -20.88 -3.84 22.76
CA GLU A 33 -21.18 -3.93 24.21
C GLU A 33 -20.53 -2.77 24.96
N PHE A 34 -19.25 -2.51 24.71
CA PHE A 34 -18.54 -1.38 25.28
C PHE A 34 -19.18 -0.02 24.95
N TYR A 35 -19.60 0.18 23.68
CA TYR A 35 -20.24 1.42 23.23
C TYR A 35 -21.59 1.62 23.94
N LEU A 36 -22.45 0.59 23.97
CA LEU A 36 -23.78 0.63 24.57
C LEU A 36 -23.77 0.80 26.08
N GLY A 37 -22.71 0.36 26.77
CA GLY A 37 -22.49 0.58 28.20
C GLY A 37 -22.35 2.06 28.57
N GLY A 38 -22.00 2.92 27.61
CA GLY A 38 -21.90 4.35 27.79
C GLY A 38 -20.86 4.83 28.78
N GLU A 39 -20.97 6.07 29.21
CA GLU A 39 -19.98 6.74 30.05
C GLU A 39 -19.65 5.99 31.36
N SER A 40 -20.64 5.35 31.96
CA SER A 40 -20.43 4.58 33.19
C SER A 40 -19.50 3.39 32.96
N GLU A 41 -19.71 2.65 31.90
CA GLU A 41 -18.89 1.50 31.53
C GLU A 41 -17.50 1.93 31.06
N TRP A 42 -17.41 3.01 30.28
CA TRP A 42 -16.11 3.56 29.84
C TRP A 42 -15.22 3.95 31.02
N ARG A 43 -15.82 4.49 32.09
CA ARG A 43 -15.10 4.80 33.34
C ARG A 43 -14.69 3.56 34.13
N LEU A 44 -15.58 2.55 34.17
CA LEU A 44 -15.31 1.28 34.85
C LEU A 44 -14.17 0.49 34.19
N SER A 45 -14.00 0.59 32.87
CA SER A 45 -12.90 -0.08 32.16
C SER A 45 -11.51 0.35 32.67
N GLY A 46 -11.39 1.55 33.24
CA GLY A 46 -10.13 2.11 33.72
C GLY A 46 -9.14 2.50 32.61
N LEU A 47 -9.53 2.35 31.33
CA LEU A 47 -8.64 2.59 30.19
C LEU A 47 -8.58 4.07 29.78
N PHE A 48 -9.61 4.86 30.10
CA PHE A 48 -9.79 6.19 29.54
C PHE A 48 -9.74 7.27 30.61
N ASN A 49 -9.05 8.36 30.28
CA ASN A 49 -9.08 9.56 31.11
C ASN A 49 -10.34 10.40 30.83
N ASN A 50 -10.62 11.38 31.71
CA ASN A 50 -11.82 12.22 31.63
C ASN A 50 -11.96 12.96 30.27
N LYS A 51 -10.83 13.39 29.66
CA LYS A 51 -10.87 14.11 28.40
C LYS A 51 -11.22 13.17 27.23
N GLU A 52 -10.77 11.93 27.29
CA GLU A 52 -11.10 10.90 26.29
C GLU A 52 -12.58 10.50 26.39
N ILE A 53 -13.09 10.30 27.61
CA ILE A 53 -14.50 10.01 27.87
C ILE A 53 -15.39 11.15 27.34
N GLU A 54 -15.01 12.39 27.61
CA GLU A 54 -15.72 13.55 27.07
C GLU A 54 -15.72 13.58 25.53
N LYS A 55 -14.63 13.20 24.89
CA LYS A 55 -14.58 13.06 23.42
C LYS A 55 -15.50 11.95 22.93
N MET A 56 -15.44 10.78 23.57
CA MET A 56 -16.30 9.63 23.23
C MET A 56 -17.77 10.01 23.30
N SER A 57 -18.19 10.76 24.31
CA SER A 57 -19.56 11.24 24.46
C SER A 57 -19.98 12.27 23.40
N LYS A 58 -19.02 12.99 22.79
CA LYS A 58 -19.30 14.05 21.81
C LYS A 58 -19.29 13.54 20.36
N ILE A 59 -18.59 12.46 20.07
CA ILE A 59 -18.52 11.92 18.72
C ILE A 59 -19.77 11.10 18.42
N PRO A 60 -20.63 11.54 17.47
CA PRO A 60 -21.82 10.79 17.11
C PRO A 60 -21.45 9.54 16.31
N LEU A 61 -22.26 8.50 16.45
CA LEU A 61 -22.05 7.25 15.74
C LEU A 61 -22.25 7.39 14.23
N ASP A 62 -23.02 8.38 13.79
CA ASP A 62 -23.33 8.65 12.38
C ASP A 62 -22.07 8.98 11.54
N ILE A 63 -21.00 9.48 12.17
CA ILE A 63 -19.72 9.67 11.49
C ILE A 63 -19.17 8.35 10.93
N SER A 64 -19.45 7.24 11.62
CA SER A 64 -19.04 5.91 11.14
C SER A 64 -19.83 5.49 9.92
N ASP A 65 -21.12 5.83 9.85
CA ASP A 65 -21.98 5.53 8.70
C ASP A 65 -21.53 6.32 7.46
N GLU A 66 -21.10 7.57 7.64
CA GLU A 66 -20.52 8.37 6.55
C GLU A 66 -19.23 7.75 6.03
N ILE A 67 -18.33 7.29 6.91
CA ILE A 67 -17.07 6.65 6.53
C ILE A 67 -17.36 5.31 5.83
N ILE A 68 -18.28 4.50 6.34
CA ILE A 68 -18.69 3.25 5.71
C ILE A 68 -19.28 3.52 4.31
N GLY A 69 -20.13 4.55 4.18
CA GLY A 69 -20.68 4.97 2.90
C GLY A 69 -19.59 5.34 1.87
N LYS A 70 -18.54 5.99 2.32
CA LYS A 70 -17.37 6.28 1.46
C LYS A 70 -16.63 5.00 1.07
N CYS A 71 -16.40 4.08 2.01
CA CYS A 71 -15.77 2.79 1.69
C CYS A 71 -16.57 2.02 0.62
N ILE A 72 -17.90 1.99 0.74
CA ILE A 72 -18.76 1.37 -0.27
C ILE A 72 -18.64 2.09 -1.62
N THR A 73 -18.62 3.43 -1.61
CA THR A 73 -18.53 4.24 -2.84
C THR A 73 -17.21 4.03 -3.58
N TYR A 74 -16.11 3.86 -2.85
CA TYR A 74 -14.78 3.67 -3.41
C TYR A 74 -14.39 2.18 -3.56
N PHE A 75 -15.28 1.25 -3.22
CA PHE A 75 -15.03 -0.20 -3.23
C PHE A 75 -13.83 -0.59 -2.35
N TYR A 76 -13.73 0.01 -1.16
CA TYR A 76 -12.74 -0.38 -0.18
C TYR A 76 -13.29 -1.42 0.78
N ASP A 77 -12.54 -2.48 0.96
CA ASP A 77 -12.78 -3.44 2.02
C ASP A 77 -12.30 -2.87 3.37
N THR A 78 -12.84 -3.42 4.44
CA THR A 78 -12.48 -3.02 5.80
C THR A 78 -12.34 -4.26 6.68
N VAL A 79 -11.27 -4.31 7.46
CA VAL A 79 -11.03 -5.38 8.43
C VAL A 79 -10.79 -4.75 9.80
N CYS A 80 -11.52 -5.25 10.80
CA CYS A 80 -11.41 -4.78 12.19
C CYS A 80 -10.51 -5.69 13.01
N ILE A 81 -9.94 -5.16 14.09
CA ILE A 81 -9.03 -5.86 14.98
C ILE A 81 -9.62 -7.15 15.56
N ASP A 82 -10.92 -7.26 15.69
CA ASP A 82 -11.66 -8.44 16.17
C ASP A 82 -12.22 -9.33 15.05
N SER A 83 -11.87 -9.06 13.79
CA SER A 83 -12.27 -9.89 12.65
C SER A 83 -11.36 -11.10 12.51
N PRO A 84 -11.90 -12.27 12.11
CA PRO A 84 -11.07 -13.47 11.85
C PRO A 84 -10.01 -13.27 10.77
N GLU A 85 -10.26 -12.36 9.82
CA GLU A 85 -9.37 -12.03 8.71
C GLU A 85 -8.30 -11.02 9.08
N TYR A 86 -8.27 -10.53 10.34
CA TYR A 86 -7.25 -9.57 10.77
C TYR A 86 -5.89 -10.26 10.91
N PRO A 87 -4.80 -9.72 10.29
CA PRO A 87 -3.48 -10.35 10.35
C PRO A 87 -3.00 -10.54 11.79
N LYS A 88 -2.60 -11.77 12.15
CA LYS A 88 -2.12 -12.09 13.50
C LYS A 88 -0.87 -11.31 13.84
N CYS A 89 0.09 -11.25 12.90
CA CYS A 89 1.32 -10.47 13.06
C CYS A 89 1.04 -8.99 13.39
N LEU A 90 -0.06 -8.43 12.89
CA LEU A 90 -0.47 -7.08 13.18
C LEU A 90 -1.23 -6.97 14.52
N PHE A 91 -1.98 -7.99 14.91
CA PHE A 91 -2.60 -8.05 16.23
C PHE A 91 -1.57 -8.14 17.36
N ASP A 92 -0.42 -8.75 17.10
CA ASP A 92 0.61 -9.03 18.12
C ASP A 92 1.32 -7.76 18.61
N ILE A 93 1.39 -6.68 17.84
CA ILE A 93 2.00 -5.43 18.29
C ILE A 93 1.17 -4.77 19.41
N ASP A 94 1.78 -3.85 20.16
CA ASP A 94 1.14 -3.21 21.31
C ASP A 94 -0.04 -2.30 20.92
N ASP A 95 0.07 -1.63 19.78
CA ASP A 95 -0.89 -0.64 19.29
C ASP A 95 -1.42 -0.96 17.88
N PRO A 96 -2.06 -2.15 17.69
CA PRO A 96 -2.59 -2.56 16.39
C PRO A 96 -3.66 -1.59 15.88
N PRO A 97 -3.74 -1.35 14.55
CA PRO A 97 -4.85 -0.60 13.97
C PRO A 97 -6.21 -1.21 14.34
N ALA A 98 -7.12 -0.42 14.90
CA ALA A 98 -8.47 -0.91 15.20
C ALA A 98 -9.27 -1.24 13.93
N VAL A 99 -8.99 -0.52 12.83
CA VAL A 99 -9.59 -0.71 11.50
C VAL A 99 -8.51 -0.58 10.45
N LEU A 100 -8.50 -1.48 9.47
CA LEU A 100 -7.77 -1.36 8.22
C LEU A 100 -8.74 -1.08 7.08
N TYR A 101 -8.45 -0.05 6.31
CA TYR A 101 -9.08 0.25 5.03
C TYR A 101 -8.22 -0.34 3.93
N ILE A 102 -8.82 -1.02 2.96
CA ILE A 102 -8.11 -1.85 1.99
C ILE A 102 -8.65 -1.57 0.58
N SER A 103 -7.75 -1.33 -0.35
CA SER A 103 -8.03 -1.32 -1.78
C SER A 103 -7.22 -2.43 -2.45
N GLY A 104 -7.88 -3.30 -3.19
CA GLY A 104 -7.31 -4.55 -3.70
C GLY A 104 -7.59 -5.72 -2.76
N ALA A 105 -6.79 -6.78 -2.82
CA ALA A 105 -6.94 -7.97 -1.98
C ALA A 105 -5.76 -8.09 -1.02
N LEU A 106 -6.01 -7.95 0.28
CA LEU A 106 -4.99 -8.21 1.28
C LEU A 106 -4.66 -9.71 1.26
N PRO A 107 -3.41 -10.09 0.93
CA PRO A 107 -3.03 -11.49 0.93
C PRO A 107 -3.03 -12.04 2.37
N ASP A 108 -3.14 -13.36 2.51
CA ASP A 108 -2.87 -14.02 3.77
C ASP A 108 -1.37 -13.89 4.06
N ILE A 109 -1.04 -12.93 4.90
CA ILE A 109 0.35 -12.56 5.20
C ILE A 109 0.96 -13.48 6.28
N ASP A 110 0.13 -14.10 7.11
CA ASP A 110 0.61 -14.94 8.20
C ASP A 110 1.23 -16.25 7.68
N ASP A 111 0.83 -16.70 6.48
CA ASP A 111 1.31 -17.93 5.84
C ASP A 111 2.37 -17.71 4.74
N ARG A 112 2.84 -16.46 4.56
CA ARG A 112 3.77 -16.09 3.49
C ARG A 112 4.96 -15.32 4.03
N MET A 113 6.15 -15.68 3.55
CA MET A 113 7.33 -14.85 3.81
C MET A 113 7.12 -13.44 3.27
N SER A 114 7.41 -12.46 4.10
CA SER A 114 7.22 -11.04 3.81
C SER A 114 8.43 -10.20 4.21
N ILE A 115 8.87 -9.31 3.32
CA ILE A 115 10.00 -8.42 3.57
C ILE A 115 9.58 -6.97 3.33
N ALA A 116 9.80 -6.13 4.35
CA ALA A 116 9.69 -4.70 4.17
C ALA A 116 10.93 -4.16 3.45
N VAL A 117 10.75 -3.50 2.32
CA VAL A 117 11.84 -2.82 1.59
C VAL A 117 11.68 -1.32 1.82
N ILE A 118 12.66 -0.72 2.49
CA ILE A 118 12.59 0.68 2.94
C ILE A 118 13.87 1.46 2.62
N GLY A 119 13.73 2.79 2.55
CA GLY A 119 14.88 3.66 2.35
C GLY A 119 14.51 5.12 2.15
N THR A 120 15.47 5.86 1.63
CA THR A 120 15.32 7.29 1.41
C THR A 120 14.34 7.62 0.28
N ARG A 121 13.62 8.74 0.44
CA ARG A 121 12.77 9.31 -0.62
C ARG A 121 13.58 9.98 -1.75
N LYS A 122 14.85 10.26 -1.52
CA LYS A 122 15.80 10.86 -2.46
C LYS A 122 16.90 9.86 -2.76
N ALA A 123 16.50 8.68 -3.25
CA ALA A 123 17.42 7.61 -3.54
C ALA A 123 18.36 7.97 -4.71
N SER A 124 19.60 7.54 -4.60
CA SER A 124 20.56 7.56 -5.70
C SER A 124 20.12 6.57 -6.80
N MET A 125 20.71 6.67 -7.98
CA MET A 125 20.49 5.68 -9.05
C MET A 125 20.85 4.27 -8.61
N TYR A 126 21.91 4.13 -7.79
CA TYR A 126 22.27 2.85 -7.18
C TYR A 126 21.16 2.34 -6.26
N GLY A 127 20.64 3.19 -5.36
CA GLY A 127 19.55 2.83 -4.44
C GLY A 127 18.27 2.42 -5.18
N ILE A 128 17.90 3.16 -6.24
CA ILE A 128 16.76 2.86 -7.09
C ILE A 128 16.91 1.49 -7.77
N LYS A 129 18.05 1.27 -8.46
CA LYS A 129 18.33 -0.01 -9.15
C LYS A 129 18.37 -1.18 -8.18
N SER A 130 19.05 -1.01 -7.05
CA SER A 130 19.17 -2.04 -6.03
C SER A 130 17.82 -2.39 -5.42
N SER A 131 17.00 -1.38 -5.08
CA SER A 131 15.64 -1.60 -4.55
C SER A 131 14.75 -2.37 -5.53
N TYR A 132 14.74 -1.94 -6.80
CA TYR A 132 13.99 -2.60 -7.85
C TYR A 132 14.43 -4.06 -8.03
N ASN A 133 15.74 -4.30 -8.20
CA ASN A 133 16.27 -5.64 -8.45
C ASN A 133 16.07 -6.58 -7.27
N MET A 134 16.31 -6.12 -6.03
CA MET A 134 16.10 -6.94 -4.83
C MET A 134 14.63 -7.31 -4.68
N ALA A 135 13.71 -6.34 -4.83
CA ALA A 135 12.28 -6.60 -4.77
C ALA A 135 11.80 -7.53 -5.89
N TYR A 136 12.32 -7.36 -7.11
CA TYR A 136 12.03 -8.25 -8.24
C TYR A 136 12.45 -9.70 -7.93
N GLN A 137 13.68 -9.91 -7.50
CA GLN A 137 14.22 -11.25 -7.21
C GLN A 137 13.52 -11.91 -6.02
N LEU A 138 13.29 -11.16 -4.92
CA LEU A 138 12.53 -11.65 -3.77
C LEU A 138 11.11 -12.06 -4.18
N SER A 139 10.46 -11.26 -5.01
CA SER A 139 9.11 -11.57 -5.50
C SER A 139 9.08 -12.80 -6.40
N LYS A 140 10.10 -12.99 -7.27
CA LYS A 140 10.27 -14.22 -8.07
C LYS A 140 10.46 -15.45 -7.18
N ALA A 141 11.07 -15.29 -6.00
CA ALA A 141 11.18 -16.34 -4.99
C ALA A 141 9.92 -16.51 -4.12
N GLY A 142 8.81 -15.83 -4.45
CA GLY A 142 7.53 -15.97 -3.74
C GLY A 142 7.37 -15.07 -2.51
N VAL A 143 8.33 -14.17 -2.24
CA VAL A 143 8.29 -13.26 -1.09
C VAL A 143 7.34 -12.10 -1.35
N THR A 144 6.48 -11.79 -0.39
CA THR A 144 5.63 -10.61 -0.41
C THR A 144 6.43 -9.36 -0.02
N ILE A 145 6.38 -8.32 -0.85
CA ILE A 145 7.09 -7.06 -0.57
C ILE A 145 6.14 -6.06 0.09
N ILE A 146 6.58 -5.48 1.20
CA ILE A 146 5.82 -4.47 1.95
C ILE A 146 6.60 -3.16 1.93
N SER A 147 5.93 -2.06 1.64
CA SER A 147 6.55 -0.75 1.68
C SER A 147 5.53 0.38 1.87
N GLY A 148 6.02 1.62 1.93
CA GLY A 148 5.20 2.79 2.28
C GLY A 148 4.68 3.59 1.10
N GLY A 149 4.98 3.23 -0.13
CA GLY A 149 4.53 3.96 -1.33
C GLY A 149 5.11 5.37 -1.46
N ALA A 150 6.18 5.70 -0.75
CA ALA A 150 6.88 6.98 -0.90
C ALA A 150 7.70 7.01 -2.20
N LEU A 151 8.17 8.20 -2.60
CA LEU A 151 9.15 8.32 -3.70
C LEU A 151 10.46 7.61 -3.34
N GLY A 152 11.26 7.27 -4.32
CA GLY A 152 12.58 6.66 -4.13
C GLY A 152 12.51 5.15 -3.90
N VAL A 153 13.09 4.66 -2.80
CA VAL A 153 13.22 3.23 -2.51
C VAL A 153 11.87 2.51 -2.48
N ASP A 154 10.86 3.07 -1.80
CA ASP A 154 9.55 2.45 -1.66
C ASP A 154 8.87 2.24 -3.02
N CYS A 155 8.80 3.31 -3.83
CA CYS A 155 8.24 3.24 -5.18
C CYS A 155 8.98 2.22 -6.05
N SER A 156 10.31 2.25 -5.99
CA SER A 156 11.17 1.34 -6.76
C SER A 156 10.95 -0.12 -6.39
N SER A 157 10.79 -0.43 -5.10
CA SER A 157 10.50 -1.80 -4.64
C SER A 157 9.15 -2.31 -5.12
N HIS A 158 8.10 -1.48 -5.04
CA HIS A 158 6.78 -1.84 -5.57
C HIS A 158 6.83 -2.11 -7.08
N LEU A 159 7.51 -1.25 -7.84
CA LEU A 159 7.64 -1.43 -9.30
C LEU A 159 8.42 -2.70 -9.64
N GLY A 160 9.50 -3.02 -8.91
CA GLY A 160 10.23 -4.27 -9.07
C GLY A 160 9.37 -5.49 -8.82
N THR A 161 8.54 -5.45 -7.76
CA THR A 161 7.58 -6.51 -7.44
C THR A 161 6.52 -6.69 -8.51
N LEU A 162 5.93 -5.59 -8.99
CA LEU A 162 4.93 -5.63 -10.06
C LEU A 162 5.52 -6.19 -11.37
N ALA A 163 6.75 -5.81 -11.71
CA ALA A 163 7.44 -6.35 -12.88
C ALA A 163 7.74 -7.86 -12.77
N ALA A 164 7.90 -8.36 -11.55
CA ALA A 164 8.03 -9.79 -11.26
C ALA A 164 6.69 -10.56 -11.27
N ASP A 165 5.57 -9.87 -11.51
CA ASP A 165 4.21 -10.39 -11.32
C ASP A 165 3.95 -10.85 -9.87
N GLY A 166 4.65 -10.26 -8.92
CA GLY A 166 4.65 -10.61 -7.50
C GLY A 166 3.57 -9.87 -6.69
N VAL A 167 3.49 -10.23 -5.42
CA VAL A 167 2.52 -9.68 -4.46
C VAL A 167 3.19 -8.57 -3.63
N THR A 168 2.54 -7.40 -3.54
CA THR A 168 3.05 -6.31 -2.71
C THR A 168 1.93 -5.59 -1.94
N ILE A 169 2.27 -5.10 -0.74
CA ILE A 169 1.37 -4.34 0.12
C ILE A 169 1.94 -2.93 0.31
N CYS A 170 1.18 -1.94 -0.14
CA CYS A 170 1.50 -0.54 0.06
C CYS A 170 0.74 0.00 1.26
N VAL A 171 1.44 0.36 2.33
CA VAL A 171 0.83 0.93 3.54
C VAL A 171 0.88 2.46 3.44
N LEU A 172 -0.24 3.15 3.61
CA LEU A 172 -0.32 4.60 3.49
C LEU A 172 -0.42 5.30 4.86
N GLY A 173 0.10 6.54 4.94
CA GLY A 173 -0.06 7.44 6.09
C GLY A 173 -1.15 8.50 5.88
N CYS A 174 -2.17 8.19 5.06
CA CYS A 174 -3.31 9.03 4.74
C CYS A 174 -4.46 8.17 4.21
N GLY A 175 -5.63 8.74 3.98
CA GLY A 175 -6.73 8.02 3.31
C GLY A 175 -6.30 7.52 1.93
N ILE A 176 -6.80 6.33 1.55
CA ILE A 176 -6.37 5.66 0.31
C ILE A 176 -6.67 6.49 -0.92
N ASN A 177 -7.84 7.15 -0.95
CA ASN A 177 -8.28 8.00 -2.05
C ASN A 177 -7.74 9.43 -1.99
N TYR A 178 -6.96 9.79 -0.95
CA TYR A 178 -6.35 11.10 -0.90
C TYR A 178 -5.26 11.22 -1.97
N ASP A 179 -5.29 12.31 -2.73
CA ASP A 179 -4.37 12.57 -3.84
C ASP A 179 -2.97 12.96 -3.35
N TYR A 180 -2.33 12.01 -2.66
CA TYR A 180 -0.96 12.15 -2.13
C TYR A 180 0.05 11.47 -3.05
N LEU A 181 1.10 12.20 -3.45
CA LEU A 181 2.12 11.72 -4.41
C LEU A 181 1.46 11.19 -5.70
N ARG A 182 0.96 12.14 -6.51
CA ARG A 182 0.33 11.86 -7.81
C ARG A 182 1.21 11.03 -8.72
N GLU A 183 2.51 11.23 -8.64
CA GLU A 183 3.52 10.49 -9.39
C GLU A 183 3.44 8.98 -9.16
N ASN A 184 2.98 8.56 -7.98
CA ASN A 184 2.85 7.16 -7.62
C ASN A 184 1.41 6.63 -7.74
N ALA A 185 0.47 7.42 -8.27
CA ALA A 185 -0.94 7.04 -8.35
C ALA A 185 -1.14 5.79 -9.21
N LYS A 186 -0.49 5.73 -10.38
CA LYS A 186 -0.54 4.55 -11.25
C LYS A 186 0.00 3.31 -10.54
N MET A 187 1.18 3.41 -9.93
CA MET A 187 1.76 2.29 -9.17
C MET A 187 0.80 1.78 -8.09
N ARG A 188 0.16 2.67 -7.32
CA ARG A 188 -0.84 2.27 -6.32
C ARG A 188 -2.04 1.56 -6.95
N SER A 189 -2.52 2.04 -8.09
CA SER A 189 -3.58 1.37 -8.84
C SER A 189 -3.14 -0.02 -9.32
N ASP A 190 -1.91 -0.14 -9.85
CA ASP A 190 -1.40 -1.43 -10.34
C ASP A 190 -1.23 -2.44 -9.19
N ILE A 191 -0.85 -1.99 -7.99
CA ILE A 191 -0.76 -2.83 -6.78
C ILE A 191 -2.09 -3.51 -6.45
N THR A 192 -3.22 -2.84 -6.62
CA THR A 192 -4.53 -3.41 -6.25
C THR A 192 -4.95 -4.63 -7.06
N PHE A 193 -4.30 -4.90 -8.19
CA PHE A 193 -4.53 -6.10 -9.00
C PHE A 193 -3.78 -7.34 -8.50
N LYS A 194 -2.69 -7.17 -7.72
CA LYS A 194 -1.80 -8.26 -7.29
C LYS A 194 -1.59 -8.30 -5.76
N GLY A 195 -2.09 -7.32 -5.05
CA GLY A 195 -1.93 -7.17 -3.62
C GLY A 195 -2.88 -6.12 -3.09
N ALA A 196 -2.43 -5.30 -2.15
CA ALA A 196 -3.29 -4.32 -1.51
C ALA A 196 -2.60 -2.98 -1.25
N VAL A 197 -3.37 -1.92 -1.35
CA VAL A 197 -3.08 -0.62 -0.75
C VAL A 197 -3.89 -0.51 0.53
N ILE A 198 -3.23 -0.36 1.65
CA ILE A 198 -3.89 -0.33 2.97
C ILE A 198 -3.61 0.95 3.73
N SER A 199 -4.54 1.31 4.60
CA SER A 199 -4.39 2.44 5.52
C SER A 199 -5.14 2.19 6.83
N GLU A 200 -4.59 2.69 7.94
CA GLU A 200 -5.28 2.83 9.22
C GLU A 200 -6.25 4.05 9.22
N TYR A 201 -6.02 4.97 8.29
CA TYR A 201 -6.77 6.23 8.20
C TYR A 201 -7.97 6.09 7.26
N PRO A 202 -9.16 6.58 7.66
CA PRO A 202 -10.34 6.53 6.80
C PRO A 202 -10.15 7.27 5.48
N PRO A 203 -10.98 6.98 4.47
CA PRO A 203 -11.01 7.73 3.22
C PRO A 203 -11.03 9.25 3.44
N ASP A 204 -10.42 10.00 2.53
CA ASP A 204 -10.27 11.46 2.55
C ASP A 204 -9.36 12.02 3.67
N THR A 205 -8.73 11.18 4.51
CA THR A 205 -7.83 11.68 5.54
C THR A 205 -6.58 12.29 4.92
N GLU A 206 -6.32 13.56 5.24
CA GLU A 206 -5.15 14.28 4.78
C GLU A 206 -3.83 13.73 5.35
N PRO A 207 -2.74 13.75 4.57
CA PRO A 207 -1.43 13.38 5.04
C PRO A 207 -0.89 14.40 6.04
N LYS A 208 -0.63 13.97 7.26
CA LYS A 208 0.04 14.76 8.29
C LYS A 208 1.43 14.19 8.55
N SER A 209 2.39 15.05 8.86
CA SER A 209 3.80 14.63 9.02
C SER A 209 3.98 13.52 10.05
N TYR A 210 3.20 13.51 11.13
CA TYR A 210 3.25 12.51 12.20
C TYR A 210 2.55 11.18 11.82
N HIS A 211 1.69 11.15 10.80
CA HIS A 211 1.08 9.90 10.32
C HIS A 211 2.12 8.94 9.73
N PHE A 212 3.17 9.46 9.09
CA PHE A 212 4.16 8.61 8.42
C PHE A 212 5.01 7.78 9.40
N PRO A 213 5.58 8.36 10.48
CA PRO A 213 6.21 7.56 11.53
C PRO A 213 5.25 6.55 12.17
N GLN A 214 4.03 6.95 12.47
CA GLN A 214 3.00 6.07 13.05
C GLN A 214 2.68 4.88 12.13
N ARG A 215 2.51 5.12 10.83
CA ARG A 215 2.27 4.10 9.83
C ARG A 215 3.40 3.07 9.75
N ASN A 216 4.65 3.48 9.95
CA ASN A 216 5.81 2.59 9.80
C ASN A 216 5.75 1.37 10.74
N ARG A 217 5.07 1.45 11.88
CA ARG A 217 4.84 0.29 12.76
C ARG A 217 4.02 -0.81 12.08
N ILE A 218 3.11 -0.42 11.18
CA ILE A 218 2.30 -1.36 10.41
C ILE A 218 3.18 -2.06 9.36
N ILE A 219 4.06 -1.32 8.69
CA ILE A 219 5.03 -1.89 7.73
C ILE A 219 5.91 -2.93 8.42
N SER A 220 6.45 -2.58 9.60
CA SER A 220 7.31 -3.50 10.34
C SER A 220 6.55 -4.69 10.90
N ALA A 221 5.31 -4.52 11.37
CA ALA A 221 4.51 -5.60 11.92
C ALA A 221 4.12 -6.65 10.87
N LEU A 222 3.75 -6.19 9.67
CA LEU A 222 3.36 -7.07 8.56
C LEU A 222 4.53 -7.83 7.93
N SER A 223 5.79 -7.54 8.30
CA SER A 223 6.97 -8.14 7.66
C SER A 223 7.77 -9.02 8.61
N ASP A 224 8.30 -10.13 8.09
CA ASP A 224 9.21 -11.02 8.84
C ASP A 224 10.60 -10.40 8.99
N GLY A 225 11.01 -9.58 8.04
CA GLY A 225 12.29 -8.88 8.06
C GLY A 225 12.23 -7.54 7.35
N ILE A 226 13.23 -6.72 7.61
CA ILE A 226 13.37 -5.37 7.05
C ILE A 226 14.64 -5.30 6.21
N LEU A 227 14.51 -4.91 4.94
CA LEU A 227 15.63 -4.60 4.05
C LEU A 227 15.79 -3.09 3.89
N VAL A 228 16.88 -2.56 4.38
CA VAL A 228 17.27 -1.14 4.22
C VAL A 228 18.17 -1.00 3.00
N ILE A 229 17.70 -0.33 1.96
CA ILE A 229 18.46 -0.14 0.70
C ILE A 229 19.43 1.02 0.82
N GLU A 230 18.93 2.20 1.08
CA GLU A 230 19.71 3.44 1.18
C GLU A 230 19.10 4.31 2.28
N ALA A 231 19.91 4.65 3.27
CA ALA A 231 19.46 5.49 4.38
C ALA A 231 20.62 6.37 4.88
N GLY A 232 20.44 7.67 4.86
CA GLY A 232 21.30 8.58 5.60
C GLY A 232 21.06 8.50 7.11
N SER A 233 21.97 9.03 7.90
CA SER A 233 21.93 8.97 9.39
C SER A 233 20.68 9.56 10.04
N ARG A 234 19.94 10.43 9.32
CA ARG A 234 18.68 11.05 9.76
C ARG A 234 17.48 10.61 8.92
N SER A 235 17.58 9.48 8.23
CA SER A 235 16.50 8.97 7.39
C SER A 235 15.30 8.52 8.22
N GLY A 236 14.09 8.89 7.78
CA GLY A 236 12.85 8.42 8.39
C GLY A 236 12.65 6.89 8.29
N SER A 237 13.35 6.22 7.36
CA SER A 237 13.33 4.76 7.26
C SER A 237 13.98 4.07 8.47
N LEU A 238 14.91 4.74 9.18
CA LEU A 238 15.49 4.20 10.41
C LEU A 238 14.46 4.11 11.55
N ILE A 239 13.38 4.91 11.50
CA ILE A 239 12.26 4.79 12.44
C ILE A 239 11.58 3.43 12.28
N THR A 240 11.43 2.94 11.05
CA THR A 240 10.84 1.61 10.80
C THR A 240 11.71 0.50 11.39
N VAL A 241 13.04 0.61 11.29
CA VAL A 241 13.97 -0.34 11.93
C VAL A 241 13.80 -0.33 13.45
N ASN A 242 13.72 0.85 14.05
CA ASN A 242 13.51 0.96 15.51
C ASN A 242 12.16 0.36 15.91
N SER A 243 11.07 0.69 15.20
CA SER A 243 9.75 0.09 15.46
C SER A 243 9.78 -1.43 15.37
N ALA A 244 10.51 -1.98 14.38
CA ALA A 244 10.64 -3.42 14.23
C ALA A 244 11.32 -4.07 15.45
N LEU A 245 12.41 -3.49 15.92
CA LEU A 245 13.17 -4.00 17.07
C LEU A 245 12.44 -3.78 18.41
N GLU A 246 11.61 -2.74 18.51
CA GLU A 246 10.72 -2.51 19.66
C GLU A 246 9.57 -3.55 19.68
N GLN A 247 9.01 -3.90 18.51
CA GLN A 247 7.96 -4.91 18.39
C GLN A 247 8.48 -6.33 18.63
N ASP A 248 9.65 -6.64 18.06
CA ASP A 248 10.32 -7.92 18.18
C ASP A 248 11.85 -7.73 18.08
N ALA A 249 12.54 -7.87 19.21
CA ALA A 249 13.99 -7.72 19.28
C ALA A 249 14.75 -8.78 18.43
N SER A 250 14.10 -9.86 18.03
CA SER A 250 14.67 -10.93 17.17
C SER A 250 14.41 -10.69 15.69
N LYS A 251 13.65 -9.65 15.32
CA LYS A 251 13.32 -9.34 13.92
C LYS A 251 14.57 -9.14 13.10
N LYS A 252 14.64 -9.81 11.97
CA LYS A 252 15.82 -9.78 11.08
C LYS A 252 15.88 -8.46 10.32
N ILE A 253 16.98 -7.75 10.50
CA ILE A 253 17.27 -6.51 9.77
C ILE A 253 18.40 -6.77 8.79
N PHE A 254 18.19 -6.39 7.55
CA PHE A 254 19.13 -6.49 6.45
C PHE A 254 19.46 -5.11 5.92
N ALA A 255 20.67 -4.90 5.43
CA ALA A 255 21.02 -3.65 4.79
C ALA A 255 22.00 -3.87 3.63
N LEU A 256 21.80 -3.13 2.54
CA LEU A 256 22.80 -2.99 1.50
C LEU A 256 23.91 -2.04 1.96
N ALA A 257 25.16 -2.48 1.79
CA ALA A 257 26.29 -1.59 1.94
C ALA A 257 26.37 -0.63 0.74
N GLY A 258 26.67 0.61 1.02
CA GLY A 258 26.86 1.62 -0.01
C GLY A 258 28.13 2.42 0.15
N PRO A 259 28.39 3.38 -0.76
CA PRO A 259 29.53 4.28 -0.67
C PRO A 259 29.63 4.95 0.70
N VAL A 260 30.87 5.30 1.09
CA VAL A 260 31.13 6.03 2.33
C VAL A 260 30.79 7.51 2.12
N ASP A 261 29.50 7.81 2.07
CA ASP A 261 28.96 9.16 1.94
C ASP A 261 27.70 9.33 2.81
N SER A 262 27.19 10.55 2.88
CA SER A 262 26.03 10.89 3.71
C SER A 262 24.72 10.18 3.32
N HIS A 263 24.63 9.65 2.11
CA HIS A 263 23.43 8.93 1.62
C HIS A 263 23.31 7.55 2.25
N PHE A 264 24.46 6.90 2.57
CA PHE A 264 24.54 5.55 3.11
C PHE A 264 24.98 5.50 4.57
N ASP A 265 25.24 6.63 5.23
CA ASP A 265 25.68 6.68 6.62
C ASP A 265 24.80 5.86 7.57
N GLY A 266 23.48 5.87 7.36
CA GLY A 266 22.51 5.13 8.19
C GLY A 266 22.57 3.63 7.95
N SER A 267 22.48 3.17 6.69
CA SER A 267 22.57 1.75 6.34
C SER A 267 23.94 1.17 6.70
N ASN A 268 25.04 1.86 6.38
CA ASN A 268 26.38 1.44 6.77
C ASN A 268 26.58 1.37 8.30
N LYS A 269 25.96 2.30 9.05
CA LYS A 269 26.00 2.30 10.53
C LYS A 269 25.22 1.12 11.12
N LEU A 270 24.08 0.75 10.55
CA LEU A 270 23.35 -0.44 10.97
C LEU A 270 24.21 -1.71 10.83
N ILE A 271 24.90 -1.85 9.70
CA ILE A 271 25.82 -2.97 9.45
C ILE A 271 27.00 -2.93 10.44
N LYS A 272 27.66 -1.77 10.56
CA LYS A 272 28.81 -1.59 11.45
C LYS A 272 28.49 -1.93 12.90
N ASN A 273 27.30 -1.55 13.37
CA ASN A 273 26.85 -1.80 14.73
C ASN A 273 26.25 -3.20 14.92
N LYS A 274 26.26 -4.05 13.89
CA LYS A 274 25.67 -5.40 13.90
C LYS A 274 24.16 -5.42 14.22
N VAL A 275 23.47 -4.33 13.93
CA VAL A 275 22.02 -4.24 13.98
C VAL A 275 21.41 -4.85 12.72
N ALA A 276 22.05 -4.67 11.57
CA ALA A 276 21.66 -5.27 10.30
C ALA A 276 22.73 -6.23 9.78
N THR A 277 22.27 -7.35 9.20
CA THR A 277 23.09 -8.23 8.39
C THR A 277 23.32 -7.56 7.03
N MET A 278 24.58 -7.47 6.60
CA MET A 278 24.91 -6.99 5.26
C MET A 278 24.46 -8.03 4.24
N VAL A 279 23.76 -7.58 3.20
CA VAL A 279 23.33 -8.42 2.07
C VAL A 279 23.84 -7.85 0.76
N THR A 280 24.15 -8.75 -0.17
CA THR A 280 24.61 -8.42 -1.53
C THR A 280 23.67 -9.00 -2.58
N ASP A 281 22.88 -10.00 -2.20
CA ASP A 281 21.97 -10.76 -3.04
C ASP A 281 20.66 -11.04 -2.26
N TYR A 282 19.56 -11.28 -2.97
CA TYR A 282 18.28 -11.69 -2.38
C TYR A 282 18.37 -13.03 -1.63
N LYS A 283 19.28 -13.92 -2.04
CA LYS A 283 19.50 -15.22 -1.39
C LYS A 283 19.99 -15.05 0.04
N ASP A 284 20.83 -14.07 0.32
CA ASP A 284 21.27 -13.76 1.68
C ASP A 284 20.08 -13.55 2.63
N ILE A 285 18.97 -13.01 2.10
CA ILE A 285 17.74 -12.79 2.86
C ILE A 285 16.96 -14.10 2.99
N ILE A 286 16.77 -14.84 1.90
CA ILE A 286 16.01 -16.11 1.91
C ILE A 286 16.68 -17.13 2.83
N ASP A 287 17.99 -17.34 2.68
CA ASP A 287 18.77 -18.29 3.48
C ASP A 287 18.69 -17.98 4.97
N ALA A 288 18.47 -16.72 5.34
CA ALA A 288 18.25 -16.36 6.73
C ALA A 288 16.94 -16.93 7.30
N PHE A 289 15.98 -17.31 6.47
CA PHE A 289 14.67 -17.86 6.85
C PHE A 289 14.44 -19.34 6.46
N ASP A 290 15.45 -20.04 5.91
CA ASP A 290 15.36 -21.41 5.39
C ASP A 290 14.73 -22.45 6.32
N ASN A 291 14.71 -22.20 7.63
CA ASN A 291 14.09 -23.09 8.60
C ASN A 291 12.59 -22.78 8.85
N VAL A 292 12.06 -21.72 8.25
CA VAL A 292 10.70 -21.20 8.55
C VAL A 292 9.77 -21.37 7.36
N TYR A 293 10.26 -21.13 6.14
CA TYR A 293 9.46 -21.16 4.92
C TYR A 293 9.99 -22.20 3.94
N VAL A 294 9.07 -22.97 3.35
CA VAL A 294 9.40 -23.89 2.24
C VAL A 294 9.47 -23.06 0.97
N THR A 295 10.67 -22.73 0.51
CA THR A 295 10.86 -22.09 -0.78
C THR A 295 10.66 -23.12 -1.90
N THR A 296 9.70 -22.91 -2.77
CA THR A 296 9.66 -23.59 -4.07
C THR A 296 10.83 -23.10 -4.90
N GLU A 297 11.66 -24.00 -5.45
CA GLU A 297 12.69 -23.65 -6.43
C GLU A 297 11.99 -23.03 -7.66
N LEU A 298 11.91 -21.72 -7.69
CA LEU A 298 11.45 -20.97 -8.85
C LEU A 298 12.68 -20.63 -9.71
N ASP A 299 12.54 -20.77 -11.03
CA ASP A 299 13.58 -20.35 -11.96
C ASP A 299 13.74 -18.82 -11.92
N VAL A 300 14.69 -18.36 -11.13
CA VAL A 300 15.00 -16.94 -10.90
C VAL A 300 16.10 -16.44 -11.86
N SER A 301 16.37 -17.16 -12.94
CA SER A 301 17.44 -16.84 -13.90
C SER A 301 17.15 -15.59 -14.75
N ALA A 302 15.89 -15.12 -14.81
CA ALA A 302 15.53 -13.91 -15.54
C ALA A 302 15.97 -12.65 -14.80
N GLN A 303 16.92 -11.92 -15.37
CA GLN A 303 17.28 -10.58 -14.91
C GLN A 303 16.24 -9.56 -15.39
N PRO A 304 15.86 -8.56 -14.58
CA PRO A 304 14.99 -7.48 -15.05
C PRO A 304 15.67 -6.71 -16.19
N SER A 305 14.90 -6.31 -17.20
CA SER A 305 15.43 -5.46 -18.27
C SER A 305 15.80 -4.07 -17.71
N ASP A 306 16.93 -3.52 -18.12
CA ASP A 306 17.38 -2.18 -17.72
C ASP A 306 16.40 -1.06 -18.15
N ASP A 307 15.51 -1.34 -19.10
CA ASP A 307 14.58 -0.37 -19.70
C ASP A 307 13.48 0.14 -18.75
N VAL A 308 13.21 -0.55 -17.63
CA VAL A 308 12.12 -0.18 -16.69
C VAL A 308 12.54 0.91 -15.69
N ILE A 309 13.82 1.17 -15.57
CA ILE A 309 14.38 2.10 -14.54
C ILE A 309 14.06 3.56 -14.86
N ASP A 310 13.80 3.89 -16.14
CA ASP A 310 13.51 5.26 -16.58
C ASP A 310 12.11 5.76 -16.15
N VAL A 311 11.26 4.87 -15.63
CA VAL A 311 9.87 5.18 -15.23
C VAL A 311 9.74 5.56 -13.74
N ILE A 312 10.82 5.42 -12.95
CA ILE A 312 10.76 5.66 -11.51
C ILE A 312 10.83 7.16 -11.21
N PRO A 313 9.81 7.77 -10.57
CA PRO A 313 9.80 9.20 -10.30
C PRO A 313 10.91 9.61 -9.32
N ILE A 314 11.84 10.44 -9.78
CA ILE A 314 12.90 11.03 -8.94
C ILE A 314 12.50 12.47 -8.61
N LYS A 315 12.40 12.79 -7.32
CA LYS A 315 12.02 14.14 -6.89
C LYS A 315 13.10 15.15 -7.27
N GLY A 316 12.78 16.07 -8.20
CA GLY A 316 13.56 17.31 -8.38
C GLY A 316 14.17 17.57 -9.75
N LYS A 317 14.03 16.66 -10.74
CA LYS A 317 14.36 16.94 -12.14
C LYS A 317 13.45 16.15 -13.08
N PRO A 318 12.88 16.80 -14.13
CA PRO A 318 12.47 16.02 -15.30
C PRO A 318 13.72 15.36 -15.88
N PRO A 319 13.62 14.18 -16.49
CA PRO A 319 14.77 13.51 -17.08
C PRO A 319 15.41 14.44 -18.11
N GLU A 320 16.65 14.84 -17.89
CA GLU A 320 17.45 15.51 -18.90
C GLU A 320 17.74 14.44 -19.98
N ASN A 321 17.45 14.79 -21.23
CA ASN A 321 17.76 14.01 -22.42
C ASN A 321 19.18 13.47 -22.34
N ILE A 322 19.32 12.20 -21.99
CA ILE A 322 20.58 11.46 -22.19
C ILE A 322 20.51 10.92 -23.61
N ASN A 323 21.36 11.46 -24.48
CA ASN A 323 21.42 11.14 -25.90
C ASN A 323 21.27 9.64 -26.18
N GLY A 324 20.17 9.26 -26.81
CA GLY A 324 19.95 7.95 -27.38
C GLY A 324 18.82 7.11 -26.79
N LEU A 325 18.16 7.53 -25.71
CA LEU A 325 16.99 6.83 -25.15
C LEU A 325 15.69 7.52 -25.59
N LYS A 326 14.77 6.74 -26.16
CA LYS A 326 13.46 7.21 -26.58
C LYS A 326 12.69 7.68 -25.34
N THR A 327 12.33 8.96 -25.31
CA THR A 327 11.31 9.47 -24.39
C THR A 327 9.99 8.80 -24.73
N TYR A 328 9.45 8.00 -23.84
CA TYR A 328 8.08 7.55 -23.94
C TYR A 328 7.16 8.72 -23.58
N ASP A 329 6.41 9.18 -24.57
CA ASP A 329 5.27 10.06 -24.37
C ASP A 329 4.24 9.29 -23.53
N LEU A 330 3.81 9.86 -22.40
CA LEU A 330 2.82 9.26 -21.51
C LEU A 330 1.43 9.06 -22.16
N SER A 331 1.25 9.52 -23.41
CA SER A 331 0.10 9.22 -24.25
C SER A 331 0.18 7.84 -24.95
N GLU A 332 1.33 7.14 -24.94
CA GLU A 332 1.53 5.82 -25.53
C GLU A 332 1.93 4.76 -24.49
N VAL A 333 1.10 4.56 -23.49
CA VAL A 333 1.21 3.35 -22.65
C VAL A 333 0.66 2.17 -23.47
N PRO A 334 1.42 1.07 -23.67
CA PRO A 334 0.87 -0.13 -24.29
C PRO A 334 -0.25 -0.64 -23.40
N GLN A 335 -1.48 -0.44 -23.85
CA GLN A 335 -2.63 -1.13 -23.29
C GLN A 335 -2.39 -2.62 -23.43
N HIS A 336 -2.72 -3.39 -22.41
CA HIS A 336 -2.77 -4.86 -22.48
C HIS A 336 -3.43 -5.29 -23.79
N LYS A 337 -2.63 -5.72 -24.74
CA LYS A 337 -3.09 -6.40 -25.95
C LYS A 337 -3.42 -7.84 -25.57
N GLU A 338 -4.43 -8.04 -24.77
CA GLU A 338 -5.22 -9.25 -24.96
C GLU A 338 -5.93 -9.10 -26.29
N ASN A 339 -5.97 -10.20 -27.08
CA ASN A 339 -6.74 -10.29 -28.31
C ASN A 339 -8.24 -10.21 -27.97
N LEU A 340 -8.69 -9.02 -27.60
CA LEU A 340 -10.09 -8.69 -27.50
C LEU A 340 -10.63 -8.71 -28.91
N ASN A 341 -11.48 -9.70 -29.22
CA ASN A 341 -12.15 -9.82 -30.50
C ASN A 341 -13.23 -8.72 -30.57
N LEU A 342 -12.77 -7.45 -30.74
CA LEU A 342 -13.57 -6.24 -30.84
C LEU A 342 -13.55 -5.76 -32.28
N SER A 343 -14.71 -5.29 -32.76
CA SER A 343 -14.81 -4.57 -34.03
C SER A 343 -14.08 -3.23 -33.97
N GLU A 344 -13.81 -2.60 -35.09
CA GLU A 344 -13.09 -1.32 -35.14
C GLU A 344 -13.82 -0.21 -34.37
N ASP A 345 -15.15 -0.16 -34.44
CA ASP A 345 -15.97 0.81 -33.69
C ASP A 345 -15.93 0.51 -32.18
N GLU A 346 -15.95 -0.76 -31.76
CA GLU A 346 -15.81 -1.17 -30.35
C GLU A 346 -14.42 -0.83 -29.80
N LYS A 347 -13.36 -1.02 -30.57
CA LYS A 347 -12.01 -0.61 -30.21
C LYS A 347 -11.92 0.90 -30.03
N SER A 348 -12.48 1.66 -30.98
CA SER A 348 -12.48 3.13 -30.94
C SER A 348 -13.14 3.64 -29.67
N VAL A 349 -14.30 3.10 -29.29
CA VAL A 349 -15.02 3.46 -28.06
C VAL A 349 -14.27 3.01 -26.82
N TYR A 350 -13.73 1.78 -26.81
CA TYR A 350 -12.96 1.25 -25.69
C TYR A 350 -11.72 2.08 -25.39
N TYR A 351 -10.98 2.48 -26.43
CA TYR A 351 -9.79 3.33 -26.27
C TYR A 351 -10.07 4.79 -25.93
N ALA A 352 -11.30 5.27 -26.15
CA ALA A 352 -11.74 6.60 -25.72
C ALA A 352 -12.13 6.67 -24.25
N ILE A 353 -12.22 5.52 -23.56
CA ILE A 353 -12.57 5.42 -22.13
C ILE A 353 -11.30 5.16 -21.33
N ASN A 354 -11.11 5.93 -20.26
CA ASN A 354 -9.98 5.82 -19.35
C ASN A 354 -10.43 5.25 -18.00
N TYR A 355 -9.48 5.05 -17.08
CA TYR A 355 -9.79 4.69 -15.69
C TYR A 355 -10.48 5.84 -14.93
N GLU A 356 -10.35 7.09 -15.39
CA GLU A 356 -11.19 8.21 -14.94
C GLU A 356 -12.53 8.20 -15.70
N PRO A 357 -13.65 8.57 -15.03
CA PRO A 357 -14.95 8.61 -15.68
C PRO A 357 -14.99 9.59 -16.88
N VAL A 358 -15.28 9.08 -18.06
CA VAL A 358 -15.41 9.88 -19.29
C VAL A 358 -16.89 9.95 -19.66
N HIS A 359 -17.42 11.16 -19.79
CA HIS A 359 -18.80 11.38 -20.18
C HIS A 359 -19.05 10.97 -21.64
N ILE A 360 -20.24 10.43 -21.93
CA ILE A 360 -20.59 9.92 -23.27
C ILE A 360 -20.40 10.95 -24.38
N ASP A 361 -20.64 12.21 -24.12
CA ASP A 361 -20.45 13.30 -25.11
C ASP A 361 -18.96 13.45 -25.45
N LYS A 362 -18.07 13.28 -24.48
CA LYS A 362 -16.62 13.31 -24.69
C LYS A 362 -16.15 12.10 -25.49
N ILE A 363 -16.72 10.91 -25.25
CA ILE A 363 -16.47 9.72 -26.04
C ILE A 363 -16.91 9.95 -27.50
N SER A 364 -18.07 10.61 -27.69
CA SER A 364 -18.56 10.97 -29.03
C SER A 364 -17.62 11.93 -29.78
N GLU A 365 -17.08 12.93 -29.07
CA GLU A 365 -16.07 13.85 -29.64
C GLU A 365 -14.79 13.12 -30.06
N ILE A 366 -14.26 12.26 -29.20
CA ILE A 366 -13.00 11.55 -29.42
C ILE A 366 -13.14 10.55 -30.58
N THR A 367 -14.25 9.81 -30.63
CA THR A 367 -14.46 8.73 -31.60
C THR A 367 -15.07 9.20 -32.91
N ASN A 368 -15.56 10.42 -33.00
CA ASN A 368 -16.41 10.94 -34.09
C ASN A 368 -17.64 10.05 -34.41
N LEU A 369 -18.08 9.25 -33.43
CA LEU A 369 -19.27 8.42 -33.54
C LEU A 369 -20.47 9.13 -32.86
N PRO A 370 -21.64 9.13 -33.44
CA PRO A 370 -22.82 9.67 -32.79
C PRO A 370 -23.23 8.84 -31.61
N VAL A 371 -23.77 9.47 -30.54
CA VAL A 371 -24.12 8.85 -29.25
C VAL A 371 -25.03 7.62 -29.41
N PHE A 372 -25.93 7.59 -30.40
CA PHE A 372 -26.81 6.44 -30.64
C PHE A 372 -26.07 5.19 -31.12
N LYS A 373 -24.87 5.33 -31.74
CA LYS A 373 -24.00 4.20 -32.09
C LYS A 373 -23.10 3.78 -30.91
N ILE A 374 -22.73 4.71 -30.05
CA ILE A 374 -21.88 4.46 -28.90
C ILE A 374 -22.61 3.67 -27.81
N LEU A 375 -23.89 3.96 -27.57
CA LEU A 375 -24.65 3.29 -26.52
C LEU A 375 -24.71 1.76 -26.61
N PRO A 376 -25.01 1.14 -27.78
CA PRO A 376 -24.95 -0.32 -27.91
C PRO A 376 -23.55 -0.89 -27.69
N ILE A 377 -22.50 -0.18 -28.14
CA ILE A 377 -21.11 -0.59 -27.96
C ILE A 377 -20.74 -0.56 -26.48
N ILE A 378 -21.07 0.50 -25.78
CA ILE A 378 -20.89 0.64 -24.32
C ILE A 378 -21.57 -0.51 -23.58
N THR A 379 -22.82 -0.81 -23.91
CA THR A 379 -23.54 -1.94 -23.31
C THR A 379 -22.84 -3.27 -23.53
N THR A 380 -22.31 -3.48 -24.74
CA THR A 380 -21.53 -4.69 -25.06
C THR A 380 -20.21 -4.77 -24.28
N LEU A 381 -19.48 -3.66 -24.16
CA LEU A 381 -18.25 -3.59 -23.42
C LEU A 381 -18.49 -3.77 -21.90
N GLU A 382 -19.59 -3.24 -21.39
CA GLU A 382 -20.01 -3.38 -19.98
C GLU A 382 -20.40 -4.83 -19.67
N LEU A 383 -21.16 -5.48 -20.53
CA LEU A 383 -21.50 -6.91 -20.40
C LEU A 383 -20.28 -7.84 -20.47
N ARG A 384 -19.22 -7.42 -21.19
CA ARG A 384 -17.94 -8.14 -21.23
C ARG A 384 -17.04 -7.83 -20.04
N GLY A 385 -17.46 -6.97 -19.11
CA GLY A 385 -16.68 -6.59 -17.92
C GLY A 385 -15.46 -5.72 -18.22
N LEU A 386 -15.43 -5.03 -19.37
CA LEU A 386 -14.30 -4.20 -19.78
C LEU A 386 -14.42 -2.75 -19.32
N ILE A 387 -15.64 -2.27 -19.13
CA ILE A 387 -15.96 -0.92 -18.66
C ILE A 387 -17.09 -0.96 -17.66
N LYS A 388 -17.24 0.12 -16.88
CA LYS A 388 -18.33 0.29 -15.91
C LYS A 388 -18.97 1.67 -16.04
N CYS A 389 -20.30 1.70 -16.01
CA CYS A 389 -21.06 2.94 -15.90
C CYS A 389 -20.89 3.56 -14.48
N VAL A 390 -20.66 4.86 -14.43
CA VAL A 390 -20.66 5.70 -13.23
C VAL A 390 -21.76 6.75 -13.32
N GLN A 391 -22.03 7.46 -12.24
CA GLN A 391 -23.10 8.45 -12.24
C GLN A 391 -23.00 9.45 -13.41
N GLY A 392 -24.13 9.85 -14.00
CA GLY A 392 -24.21 10.92 -14.99
C GLY A 392 -23.80 10.53 -16.40
N ARG A 393 -24.06 9.30 -16.86
CA ARG A 393 -23.67 8.80 -18.20
C ARG A 393 -22.17 8.89 -18.49
N SER A 394 -21.37 8.68 -17.47
CA SER A 394 -19.92 8.58 -17.58
C SER A 394 -19.50 7.12 -17.44
N TYR A 395 -18.42 6.73 -18.13
CA TYR A 395 -17.93 5.36 -18.19
C TYR A 395 -16.43 5.34 -17.91
N ARG A 396 -15.95 4.28 -17.25
CA ARG A 396 -14.53 4.07 -17.01
C ARG A 396 -14.14 2.63 -17.29
N LEU A 397 -12.88 2.38 -17.52
CA LEU A 397 -12.30 1.03 -17.56
C LEU A 397 -12.42 0.38 -16.18
N ILE A 398 -12.60 -0.95 -16.19
CA ILE A 398 -12.64 -1.77 -14.97
C ILE A 398 -11.24 -2.21 -14.61
#